data_b4c86e09fc7728c3e71fb1c1dbab8e86
#
_entry.id   b4c86e09fc7728c3e71fb1c1dbab8e86
#
_cell.length_a   1.000
_cell.length_b   1.000
_cell.length_c   1.000
_cell.angle_alpha   90.00
_cell.angle_beta   90.00
_cell.angle_gamma   90.00
#
_symmetry.space_group_name_H-M   'P 1'
#
loop_
_entity.id
_entity.type
_entity.pdbx_description
1 polymer ?
#
loop_
_entity_poly.entity_id
_entity_poly.type
_entity_poly.pdbx_seq_one_letter_code
_entity_poly.pdbx_strand_id
1 'polypeptide(L)'
;MKKVFLITFLILLIDQISKIYVKTNFFLGEDVEVFSWFKIAFVENPGMAYGMEFGGVTGKIILTVLRVILIGGITYYIYEWSKKITNNYFIIPVALVLAGAIGNVIDCIFYGVIFDKGTTWNTMFEGWVGYPGLAKADFSGYSTLMTGCVVDMLYFPLFEFDWPTWIPVVGGQHYKFFQPVFNIADTAISIGGFALFIFRNKAFITDSGEKLKF
;
A
#
# COMPACT_ATOMS: atom_id res chain seq x y z
N MET A 1 20.33 -11.37 6.82
CA MET A 1 19.17 -11.11 7.74
C MET A 1 19.21 -9.76 8.46
N LYS A 2 20.28 -9.35 9.18
CA LYS A 2 20.30 -8.06 9.93
C LYS A 2 19.99 -6.85 9.03
N LYS A 3 20.57 -6.79 7.80
CA LYS A 3 20.28 -5.70 6.84
C LYS A 3 18.82 -5.71 6.37
N VAL A 4 18.25 -6.89 6.07
CA VAL A 4 16.82 -7.00 5.69
C VAL A 4 15.96 -6.44 6.80
N PHE A 5 16.16 -6.90 8.03
CA PHE A 5 15.40 -6.42 9.19
C PHE A 5 15.50 -4.91 9.38
N LEU A 6 16.72 -4.34 9.31
CA LEU A 6 16.92 -2.90 9.50
C LEU A 6 16.19 -2.08 8.43
N ILE A 7 16.32 -2.46 7.15
CA ILE A 7 15.67 -1.74 6.04
C ILE A 7 14.15 -1.86 6.18
N THR A 8 13.63 -3.07 6.41
CA THR A 8 12.20 -3.32 6.62
C THR A 8 11.66 -2.46 7.77
N PHE A 9 12.35 -2.44 8.91
CA PHE A 9 11.95 -1.66 10.08
C PHE A 9 11.91 -0.14 9.79
N LEU A 10 12.94 0.40 9.13
CA LEU A 10 13.00 1.83 8.81
C LEU A 10 11.87 2.24 7.84
N ILE A 11 11.61 1.45 6.81
CA ILE A 11 10.52 1.73 5.86
C ILE A 11 9.15 1.63 6.55
N LEU A 12 8.92 0.61 7.38
CA LEU A 12 7.70 0.48 8.16
C LEU A 12 7.49 1.67 9.09
N LEU A 13 8.55 2.14 9.76
CA LEU A 13 8.47 3.28 10.66
C LEU A 13 8.02 4.55 9.90
N ILE A 14 8.62 4.82 8.75
CA ILE A 14 8.27 5.98 7.92
C ILE A 14 6.84 5.84 7.38
N ASP A 15 6.47 4.66 6.88
CA ASP A 15 5.13 4.38 6.37
C ASP A 15 4.06 4.60 7.44
N GLN A 16 4.22 4.00 8.60
CA GLN A 16 3.23 4.08 9.68
C GLN A 16 3.13 5.47 10.30
N ILE A 17 4.26 6.17 10.47
CA ILE A 17 4.24 7.57 10.95
C ILE A 17 3.49 8.45 9.97
N SER A 18 3.76 8.34 8.66
CA SER A 18 3.08 9.15 7.65
C SER A 18 1.59 8.85 7.57
N LYS A 19 1.19 7.58 7.64
CA LYS A 19 -0.21 7.13 7.63
C LYS A 19 -0.98 7.64 8.85
N ILE A 20 -0.41 7.48 10.06
CA ILE A 20 -1.02 7.99 11.30
C ILE A 20 -1.14 9.51 11.25
N TYR A 21 -0.09 10.21 10.80
CA TYR A 21 -0.11 11.66 10.67
C TYR A 21 -1.22 12.13 9.74
N VAL A 22 -1.33 11.57 8.53
CA VAL A 22 -2.36 11.95 7.57
C VAL A 22 -3.75 11.64 8.12
N LYS A 23 -3.97 10.43 8.65
CA LYS A 23 -5.27 10.02 9.18
C LYS A 23 -5.77 10.89 10.34
N THR A 24 -4.86 11.44 11.16
CA THR A 24 -5.23 12.24 12.34
C THR A 24 -5.25 13.74 12.09
N ASN A 25 -4.72 14.23 10.96
CA ASN A 25 -4.61 15.66 10.68
C ASN A 25 -5.33 16.11 9.40
N PHE A 26 -5.82 15.18 8.57
CA PHE A 26 -6.55 15.49 7.34
C PHE A 26 -7.98 14.97 7.43
N PHE A 27 -8.93 15.68 6.81
CA PHE A 27 -10.26 15.16 6.56
C PHE A 27 -10.22 14.11 5.45
N LEU A 28 -11.07 13.09 5.56
CA LEU A 28 -11.17 12.08 4.49
C LEU A 28 -11.58 12.74 3.16
N GLY A 29 -10.78 12.53 2.12
CA GLY A 29 -10.94 13.17 0.80
C GLY A 29 -10.26 14.54 0.67
N GLU A 30 -9.64 15.07 1.73
CA GLU A 30 -8.86 16.29 1.67
C GLU A 30 -7.58 16.09 0.88
N ASP A 31 -7.22 17.08 0.05
CA ASP A 31 -5.92 17.14 -0.61
C ASP A 31 -5.23 18.49 -0.38
N VAL A 32 -3.91 18.44 -0.17
CA VAL A 32 -3.04 19.61 -0.02
C VAL A 32 -2.00 19.60 -1.12
N GLU A 33 -1.97 20.65 -1.92
CA GLU A 33 -0.99 20.81 -2.97
C GLU A 33 0.36 21.19 -2.38
N VAL A 34 1.37 20.33 -2.59
CA VAL A 34 2.78 20.58 -2.26
C VAL A 34 3.50 21.19 -3.46
N PHE A 35 3.26 20.64 -4.64
CA PHE A 35 3.69 21.13 -5.94
C PHE A 35 2.58 20.87 -6.95
N SER A 36 2.56 21.56 -8.08
CA SER A 36 1.55 21.36 -9.13
C SER A 36 1.45 19.91 -9.63
N TRP A 37 2.50 19.13 -9.50
CA TRP A 37 2.59 17.72 -9.88
C TRP A 37 2.56 16.75 -8.71
N PHE A 38 2.48 17.23 -7.45
CA PHE A 38 2.46 16.39 -6.24
C PHE A 38 1.53 16.97 -5.17
N LYS A 39 0.59 16.16 -4.71
CA LYS A 39 -0.32 16.47 -3.62
C LYS A 39 -0.25 15.40 -2.53
N ILE A 40 -0.53 15.81 -1.31
CA ILE A 40 -0.85 14.89 -0.22
C ILE A 40 -2.37 14.83 -0.15
N ALA A 41 -2.95 13.66 -0.45
CA ALA A 41 -4.40 13.44 -0.49
C ALA A 41 -4.77 12.30 0.46
N PHE A 42 -5.70 12.54 1.39
CA PHE A 42 -6.11 11.50 2.32
C PHE A 42 -7.23 10.64 1.73
N VAL A 43 -6.91 9.39 1.45
CA VAL A 43 -7.86 8.37 0.99
C VAL A 43 -7.75 7.12 1.87
N GLU A 44 -8.88 6.54 2.21
CA GLU A 44 -8.94 5.22 2.84
C GLU A 44 -9.36 4.15 1.84
N ASN A 45 -8.51 3.15 1.69
CA ASN A 45 -8.70 2.03 0.78
C ASN A 45 -9.12 0.78 1.58
N PRO A 46 -10.36 0.31 1.43
CA PRO A 46 -10.82 -0.89 2.11
C PRO A 46 -10.22 -2.19 1.54
N GLY A 47 -9.24 -2.11 0.67
CA GLY A 47 -8.58 -3.25 0.04
C GLY A 47 -9.03 -3.50 -1.39
N MET A 48 -9.68 -2.51 -2.00
CA MET A 48 -10.08 -2.55 -3.40
C MET A 48 -8.87 -2.35 -4.31
N ALA A 49 -8.79 -3.12 -5.38
CA ALA A 49 -7.87 -2.85 -6.48
C ALA A 49 -8.70 -2.41 -7.69
N TYR A 50 -8.47 -1.20 -8.19
CA TYR A 50 -9.15 -0.64 -9.36
C TYR A 50 -10.69 -0.66 -9.28
N GLY A 51 -11.26 -0.41 -8.09
CA GLY A 51 -12.72 -0.38 -7.91
C GLY A 51 -13.38 -1.77 -7.84
N MET A 52 -12.61 -2.85 -7.87
CA MET A 52 -13.15 -4.19 -7.69
C MET A 52 -13.39 -4.45 -6.21
N GLU A 53 -14.66 -4.61 -5.85
CA GLU A 53 -15.10 -4.93 -4.51
C GLU A 53 -15.28 -6.45 -4.36
N PHE A 54 -14.77 -7.02 -3.27
CA PHE A 54 -14.87 -8.45 -3.03
C PHE A 54 -15.64 -8.71 -1.72
N GLY A 55 -16.98 -8.91 -1.83
CA GLY A 55 -17.79 -9.46 -0.75
C GLY A 55 -17.87 -8.68 0.56
N GLY A 56 -17.77 -7.34 0.54
CA GLY A 56 -17.93 -6.48 1.72
C GLY A 56 -16.95 -6.82 2.85
N VAL A 57 -17.42 -6.85 4.10
CA VAL A 57 -16.58 -7.13 5.29
C VAL A 57 -15.97 -8.53 5.24
N THR A 58 -16.73 -9.54 4.82
CA THR A 58 -16.22 -10.93 4.74
C THR A 58 -15.10 -11.05 3.72
N GLY A 59 -15.28 -10.46 2.53
CA GLY A 59 -14.24 -10.44 1.51
C GLY A 59 -12.96 -9.71 1.98
N LYS A 60 -13.13 -8.62 2.72
CA LYS A 60 -12.00 -7.89 3.33
C LYS A 60 -11.22 -8.75 4.32
N ILE A 61 -11.90 -9.48 5.21
CA ILE A 61 -11.24 -10.37 6.17
C ILE A 61 -10.48 -11.48 5.42
N ILE A 62 -11.12 -12.13 4.44
CA ILE A 62 -10.49 -13.17 3.63
C ILE A 62 -9.22 -12.62 2.94
N LEU A 63 -9.31 -11.45 2.32
CA LEU A 63 -8.17 -10.80 1.66
C LEU A 63 -7.05 -10.48 2.66
N THR A 64 -7.38 -10.01 3.86
CA THR A 64 -6.39 -9.72 4.91
C THR A 64 -5.69 -11.00 5.36
N VAL A 65 -6.43 -12.09 5.58
CA VAL A 65 -5.87 -13.40 5.94
C VAL A 65 -4.94 -13.92 4.83
N LEU A 66 -5.37 -13.84 3.57
CA LEU A 66 -4.53 -14.24 2.43
C LEU A 66 -3.23 -13.42 2.36
N ARG A 67 -3.29 -12.12 2.60
CA ARG A 67 -2.10 -11.26 2.68
C ARG A 67 -1.14 -11.70 3.80
N VAL A 68 -1.67 -12.02 4.99
CA VAL A 68 -0.85 -12.51 6.12
C VAL A 68 -0.15 -13.82 5.76
N ILE A 69 -0.86 -14.76 5.16
CA ILE A 69 -0.29 -16.05 4.70
C ILE A 69 0.81 -15.80 3.66
N LEU A 70 0.54 -14.93 2.68
CA LEU A 70 1.51 -14.60 1.64
C LEU A 70 2.77 -13.96 2.22
N ILE A 71 2.63 -13.01 3.17
CA ILE A 71 3.76 -12.39 3.87
C ILE A 71 4.56 -13.44 4.65
N GLY A 72 3.89 -14.38 5.31
CA GLY A 72 4.57 -15.51 5.97
C GLY A 72 5.42 -16.33 5.00
N GLY A 73 4.86 -16.67 3.84
CA GLY A 73 5.59 -17.37 2.77
C GLY A 73 6.78 -16.56 2.23
N ILE A 74 6.56 -15.28 1.91
CA ILE A 74 7.63 -14.38 1.44
C ILE A 74 8.76 -14.28 2.49
N THR A 75 8.41 -14.08 3.76
CA THR A 75 9.37 -14.00 4.86
C THR A 75 10.21 -15.27 4.99
N TYR A 76 9.56 -16.44 4.88
CA TYR A 76 10.23 -17.74 4.89
C TYR A 76 11.24 -17.86 3.75
N TYR A 77 10.85 -17.54 2.52
CA TYR A 77 11.76 -17.58 1.36
C TYR A 77 12.89 -16.56 1.48
N ILE A 78 12.63 -15.34 1.92
CA ILE A 78 13.68 -14.34 2.16
C ILE A 78 14.67 -14.85 3.22
N TYR A 79 14.18 -15.48 4.28
CA TYR A 79 15.03 -16.06 5.32
C TYR A 79 15.95 -17.16 4.77
N GLU A 80 15.41 -18.12 4.01
CA GLU A 80 16.18 -19.20 3.43
C GLU A 80 17.20 -18.72 2.39
N TRP A 81 16.80 -17.79 1.52
CA TRP A 81 17.71 -17.29 0.47
C TRP A 81 18.76 -16.34 1.01
N SER A 82 18.48 -15.53 2.02
CA SER A 82 19.50 -14.67 2.62
C SER A 82 20.57 -15.41 3.44
N LYS A 83 20.46 -16.72 3.59
CA LYS A 83 21.56 -17.58 4.05
C LYS A 83 22.59 -17.84 2.95
N LYS A 84 22.20 -17.72 1.69
CA LYS A 84 22.99 -18.06 0.50
C LYS A 84 23.32 -16.85 -0.36
N ILE A 85 22.57 -15.77 -0.21
CA ILE A 85 22.70 -14.54 -1.02
C ILE A 85 22.82 -13.35 -0.07
N THR A 86 23.98 -12.69 -0.08
CA THR A 86 24.25 -11.50 0.76
C THR A 86 24.43 -10.23 -0.05
N ASN A 87 24.35 -10.30 -1.39
CA ASN A 87 24.51 -9.14 -2.25
C ASN A 87 23.35 -8.14 -2.12
N ASN A 88 23.63 -6.86 -2.30
CA ASN A 88 22.67 -5.79 -2.13
C ASN A 88 21.59 -5.74 -3.23
N TYR A 89 21.82 -6.34 -4.41
CA TYR A 89 20.83 -6.45 -5.49
C TYR A 89 19.66 -7.37 -5.11
N PHE A 90 19.86 -8.26 -4.14
CA PHE A 90 18.81 -9.09 -3.55
C PHE A 90 18.29 -8.48 -2.24
N ILE A 91 19.19 -8.20 -1.29
CA ILE A 91 18.83 -7.82 0.08
C ILE A 91 17.97 -6.57 0.15
N ILE A 92 18.31 -5.51 -0.59
CA ILE A 92 17.58 -4.25 -0.54
C ILE A 92 16.17 -4.41 -1.16
N PRO A 93 16.02 -4.94 -2.38
CA PRO A 93 14.70 -5.09 -2.98
C PRO A 93 13.76 -6.00 -2.19
N VAL A 94 14.23 -7.14 -1.68
CA VAL A 94 13.34 -8.02 -0.89
C VAL A 94 12.93 -7.39 0.44
N ALA A 95 13.80 -6.58 1.06
CA ALA A 95 13.46 -5.83 2.26
C ALA A 95 12.40 -4.77 1.99
N LEU A 96 12.45 -4.08 0.85
CA LEU A 96 11.45 -3.11 0.42
C LEU A 96 10.10 -3.79 0.17
N VAL A 97 10.07 -4.90 -0.58
CA VAL A 97 8.84 -5.66 -0.83
C VAL A 97 8.23 -6.15 0.48
N LEU A 98 9.05 -6.70 1.37
CA LEU A 98 8.59 -7.19 2.67
C LEU A 98 8.03 -6.05 3.53
N ALA A 99 8.72 -4.91 3.58
CA ALA A 99 8.29 -3.75 4.34
C ALA A 99 6.93 -3.24 3.85
N GLY A 100 6.76 -3.06 2.54
CA GLY A 100 5.50 -2.58 1.98
C GLY A 100 4.35 -3.56 2.18
N ALA A 101 4.59 -4.86 2.00
CA ALA A 101 3.58 -5.87 2.26
C ALA A 101 3.12 -5.87 3.74
N ILE A 102 4.05 -5.79 4.69
CA ILE A 102 3.75 -5.71 6.12
C ILE A 102 3.04 -4.38 6.44
N GLY A 103 3.49 -3.23 5.90
CA GLY A 103 2.92 -1.92 6.16
C GLY A 103 1.41 -1.88 5.89
N ASN A 104 0.99 -2.29 4.70
CA ASN A 104 -0.44 -2.33 4.35
C ASN A 104 -1.24 -3.35 5.16
N VAL A 105 -0.62 -4.45 5.57
CA VAL A 105 -1.31 -5.45 6.42
C VAL A 105 -1.47 -4.96 7.86
N ILE A 106 -0.54 -4.18 8.39
CA ILE A 106 -0.69 -3.52 9.70
C ILE A 106 -1.96 -2.67 9.73
N ASP A 107 -2.20 -1.85 8.71
CA ASP A 107 -3.41 -1.03 8.60
C ASP A 107 -4.66 -1.90 8.60
N CYS A 108 -4.69 -2.93 7.73
CA CYS A 108 -5.83 -3.83 7.61
C CYS A 108 -6.15 -4.55 8.93
N ILE A 109 -5.14 -4.98 9.69
CA ILE A 109 -5.34 -5.72 10.93
C ILE A 109 -5.75 -4.78 12.08
N PHE A 110 -5.07 -3.64 12.24
CA PHE A 110 -5.10 -2.89 13.49
C PHE A 110 -5.86 -1.57 13.42
N TYR A 111 -5.96 -0.91 12.25
CA TYR A 111 -6.54 0.43 12.20
C TYR A 111 -8.02 0.47 12.56
N GLY A 112 -8.77 -0.61 12.31
CA GLY A 112 -10.15 -0.75 12.76
C GLY A 112 -10.35 -0.63 14.27
N VAL A 113 -9.35 -1.03 15.07
CA VAL A 113 -9.41 -0.99 16.53
C VAL A 113 -8.60 0.14 17.17
N ILE A 114 -7.63 0.71 16.44
CA ILE A 114 -6.80 1.81 16.96
C ILE A 114 -7.53 3.16 16.87
N PHE A 115 -8.25 3.41 15.76
CA PHE A 115 -8.85 4.70 15.48
C PHE A 115 -10.35 4.71 15.80
N ASP A 116 -10.86 5.86 16.26
CA ASP A 116 -12.28 6.11 16.56
C ASP A 116 -13.14 6.22 15.29
N LYS A 117 -12.53 6.57 14.14
CA LYS A 117 -13.21 6.77 12.85
C LYS A 117 -12.44 6.10 11.72
N GLY A 118 -13.20 5.60 10.75
CA GLY A 118 -12.70 5.02 9.50
C GLY A 118 -13.83 4.63 8.57
N THR A 119 -13.49 4.40 7.32
CA THR A 119 -14.42 3.92 6.30
C THR A 119 -14.95 2.54 6.68
N THR A 120 -16.27 2.39 6.70
CA THR A 120 -16.98 1.19 7.12
C THR A 120 -17.91 0.67 6.04
N TRP A 121 -18.21 -0.62 6.06
CA TRP A 121 -19.19 -1.24 5.17
C TRP A 121 -20.61 -0.92 5.64
N ASN A 122 -21.41 -0.36 4.76
CA ASN A 122 -22.84 -0.15 5.00
C ASN A 122 -23.66 -1.23 4.27
N THR A 123 -24.36 -2.05 5.03
CA THR A 123 -25.17 -3.16 4.50
C THR A 123 -26.44 -2.70 3.76
N MET A 124 -26.92 -1.50 4.03
CA MET A 124 -28.11 -0.96 3.37
C MET A 124 -27.81 -0.46 1.96
N PHE A 125 -26.62 0.13 1.75
CA PHE A 125 -26.17 0.61 0.45
C PHE A 125 -25.24 -0.36 -0.27
N GLU A 126 -24.93 -1.49 0.39
CA GLU A 126 -23.94 -2.46 -0.10
C GLU A 126 -22.64 -1.81 -0.58
N GLY A 127 -22.11 -0.89 0.23
CA GLY A 127 -20.93 -0.10 -0.14
C GLY A 127 -20.15 0.45 1.05
N TRP A 128 -18.92 0.86 0.78
CA TRP A 128 -18.06 1.49 1.77
C TRP A 128 -18.42 2.97 1.93
N VAL A 129 -18.62 3.38 3.17
CA VAL A 129 -19.03 4.74 3.53
C VAL A 129 -17.96 5.37 4.40
N GLY A 130 -17.52 6.57 3.99
CA GLY A 130 -16.58 7.40 4.74
C GLY A 130 -17.23 8.05 5.97
N TYR A 131 -16.46 8.85 6.67
CA TYR A 131 -16.86 9.50 7.93
C TYR A 131 -16.52 10.99 7.90
N PRO A 132 -17.24 11.84 8.67
CA PRO A 132 -16.92 13.25 8.83
C PRO A 132 -15.90 13.48 9.94
N GLY A 133 -15.13 14.57 9.82
CA GLY A 133 -14.19 15.05 10.84
C GLY A 133 -12.87 14.28 10.85
N LEU A 134 -11.98 14.67 11.75
CA LEU A 134 -10.67 14.03 11.94
C LEU A 134 -10.79 12.76 12.77
N ALA A 135 -9.97 11.77 12.48
CA ALA A 135 -9.85 10.56 13.30
C ALA A 135 -8.88 10.77 14.46
N LYS A 136 -9.06 10.00 15.52
CA LYS A 136 -8.16 9.96 16.69
C LYS A 136 -7.70 8.54 16.95
N ALA A 137 -6.45 8.39 17.33
CA ALA A 137 -5.88 7.11 17.75
C ALA A 137 -6.10 6.95 19.28
N ASP A 138 -7.31 6.64 19.69
CA ASP A 138 -7.73 6.54 21.09
C ASP A 138 -8.16 5.13 21.52
N PHE A 139 -8.00 4.16 20.60
CA PHE A 139 -8.37 2.74 20.79
C PHE A 139 -9.86 2.48 21.07
N SER A 140 -10.74 3.44 20.76
CA SER A 140 -12.19 3.21 20.84
C SER A 140 -12.72 2.30 19.71
N GLY A 141 -12.01 2.27 18.59
CA GLY A 141 -12.27 1.39 17.45
C GLY A 141 -13.50 1.78 16.63
N TYR A 142 -13.34 1.97 15.32
CA TYR A 142 -14.47 2.16 14.42
C TYR A 142 -14.96 0.82 13.83
N SER A 143 -14.17 -0.24 14.00
CA SER A 143 -14.48 -1.57 13.48
C SER A 143 -13.75 -2.65 14.28
N THR A 144 -13.64 -3.87 13.73
CA THR A 144 -13.00 -5.01 14.36
C THR A 144 -11.58 -5.23 13.82
N LEU A 145 -10.83 -6.18 14.42
CA LEU A 145 -9.57 -6.65 13.84
C LEU A 145 -9.78 -7.17 12.42
N MET A 146 -8.79 -6.97 11.55
CA MET A 146 -8.75 -7.38 10.13
C MET A 146 -9.72 -6.62 9.21
N THR A 147 -10.37 -5.57 9.71
CA THR A 147 -11.30 -4.75 8.92
C THR A 147 -10.84 -3.29 8.76
N GLY A 148 -9.65 -2.94 9.23
CA GLY A 148 -9.05 -1.61 9.06
C GLY A 148 -8.80 -1.26 7.59
N CYS A 149 -8.95 0.00 7.21
CA CYS A 149 -8.65 0.48 5.85
C CYS A 149 -7.20 0.92 5.73
N VAL A 150 -6.60 0.67 4.57
CA VAL A 150 -5.27 1.17 4.24
C VAL A 150 -5.36 2.67 4.04
N VAL A 151 -4.39 3.41 4.57
CA VAL A 151 -4.28 4.86 4.36
C VAL A 151 -3.37 5.13 3.18
N ASP A 152 -3.93 5.79 2.15
CA ASP A 152 -3.22 6.24 0.97
C ASP A 152 -3.11 7.77 1.01
N MET A 153 -1.97 8.34 0.51
CA MET A 153 -1.71 9.76 0.66
C MET A 153 -0.89 10.41 -0.46
N LEU A 154 -0.16 9.67 -1.24
CA LEU A 154 0.71 10.21 -2.29
C LEU A 154 -0.07 10.27 -3.59
N TYR A 155 -0.32 11.48 -4.08
CA TYR A 155 -1.05 11.71 -5.31
C TYR A 155 -0.21 12.53 -6.29
N PHE A 156 -0.09 12.03 -7.52
CA PHE A 156 0.70 12.65 -8.59
C PHE A 156 -0.18 12.96 -9.79
N PRO A 157 -0.93 14.07 -9.81
CA PRO A 157 -1.68 14.52 -10.98
C PRO A 157 -0.70 15.05 -12.04
N LEU A 158 -0.14 14.13 -12.86
CA LEU A 158 0.97 14.48 -13.77
C LEU A 158 0.53 15.44 -14.87
N PHE A 159 -0.62 15.20 -15.49
CA PHE A 159 -1.25 16.09 -16.47
C PHE A 159 -2.73 15.80 -16.64
N GLU A 160 -3.47 16.84 -16.98
CA GLU A 160 -4.90 16.80 -17.26
C GLU A 160 -5.14 17.44 -18.64
N PHE A 161 -6.05 16.88 -19.42
CA PHE A 161 -6.44 17.46 -20.72
C PHE A 161 -7.87 17.05 -21.06
N ASP A 162 -8.50 17.86 -21.93
CA ASP A 162 -9.80 17.51 -22.50
C ASP A 162 -9.59 16.84 -23.85
N TRP A 163 -10.25 15.69 -24.03
CA TRP A 163 -10.23 15.01 -25.32
C TRP A 163 -10.86 15.92 -26.40
N PRO A 164 -10.21 16.08 -27.57
CA PRO A 164 -10.79 16.82 -28.68
C PRO A 164 -12.18 16.28 -29.03
N THR A 165 -13.15 17.18 -29.25
CA THR A 165 -14.57 16.83 -29.45
C THR A 165 -14.84 15.94 -30.66
N TRP A 166 -13.90 15.88 -31.62
CA TRP A 166 -13.99 15.06 -32.82
C TRP A 166 -13.65 13.57 -32.59
N ILE A 167 -13.12 13.20 -31.41
CA ILE A 167 -12.78 11.79 -31.10
C ILE A 167 -14.06 11.07 -30.66
N PRO A 168 -14.44 9.95 -31.35
CA PRO A 168 -15.61 9.17 -30.96
C PRO A 168 -15.49 8.63 -29.53
N VAL A 169 -16.62 8.56 -28.81
CA VAL A 169 -16.78 7.98 -27.47
C VAL A 169 -16.21 8.83 -26.33
N VAL A 170 -15.01 9.42 -26.47
CA VAL A 170 -14.32 10.16 -25.40
C VAL A 170 -14.23 11.67 -25.65
N GLY A 171 -14.63 12.14 -26.85
CA GLY A 171 -14.54 13.56 -27.22
C GLY A 171 -15.26 14.48 -26.26
N GLY A 172 -14.58 15.54 -25.82
CA GLY A 172 -15.07 16.50 -24.84
C GLY A 172 -15.03 16.02 -23.37
N GLN A 173 -14.59 14.80 -23.11
CA GLN A 173 -14.41 14.33 -21.74
C GLN A 173 -13.08 14.84 -21.17
N HIS A 174 -13.12 15.24 -19.90
CA HIS A 174 -11.92 15.60 -19.14
C HIS A 174 -11.15 14.34 -18.72
N TYR A 175 -9.86 14.28 -19.02
CA TYR A 175 -9.00 13.15 -18.69
C TYR A 175 -7.88 13.58 -17.76
N LYS A 176 -7.77 12.86 -16.63
CA LYS A 176 -6.67 13.00 -15.68
C LYS A 176 -5.75 11.81 -15.81
N PHE A 177 -4.50 12.07 -16.15
CA PHE A 177 -3.48 11.04 -16.19
C PHE A 177 -2.93 10.76 -14.80
N PHE A 178 -2.85 9.49 -14.43
CA PHE A 178 -2.40 8.99 -13.15
C PHE A 178 -3.27 9.43 -11.96
N GLN A 179 -4.44 8.81 -11.85
CA GLN A 179 -5.41 9.06 -10.79
C GLN A 179 -5.16 8.31 -9.46
N PRO A 180 -4.41 7.17 -9.41
CA PRO A 180 -4.24 6.43 -8.16
C PRO A 180 -3.54 7.25 -7.09
N VAL A 181 -4.12 7.25 -5.89
CA VAL A 181 -3.45 7.66 -4.65
C VAL A 181 -2.83 6.41 -4.04
N PHE A 182 -1.61 6.49 -3.55
CA PHE A 182 -0.88 5.37 -2.98
C PHE A 182 -0.07 5.82 -1.75
N ASN A 183 0.63 4.90 -1.10
CA ASN A 183 1.38 5.17 0.12
C ASN A 183 2.86 4.75 0.01
N ILE A 184 3.61 4.93 1.09
CA ILE A 184 5.04 4.59 1.15
C ILE A 184 5.25 3.07 1.03
N ALA A 185 4.34 2.27 1.61
CA ALA A 185 4.38 0.81 1.49
C ALA A 185 4.24 0.35 0.03
N ASP A 186 3.29 0.93 -0.73
CA ASP A 186 3.09 0.64 -2.16
C ASP A 186 4.30 1.05 -3.00
N THR A 187 4.89 2.21 -2.67
CA THR A 187 6.12 2.69 -3.28
C THR A 187 7.26 1.70 -3.05
N ALA A 188 7.40 1.21 -1.83
CA ALA A 188 8.44 0.24 -1.48
C ALA A 188 8.25 -1.09 -2.23
N ILE A 189 7.01 -1.62 -2.31
CA ILE A 189 6.69 -2.82 -3.10
C ILE A 189 7.07 -2.60 -4.56
N SER A 190 6.67 -1.49 -5.13
CA SER A 190 6.90 -1.17 -6.54
C SER A 190 8.38 -1.06 -6.86
N ILE A 191 9.13 -0.25 -6.10
CA ILE A 191 10.59 -0.10 -6.28
C ILE A 191 11.30 -1.44 -6.06
N GLY A 192 10.96 -2.17 -5.00
CA GLY A 192 11.55 -3.47 -4.71
C GLY A 192 11.28 -4.49 -5.81
N GLY A 193 10.03 -4.59 -6.28
CA GLY A 193 9.65 -5.47 -7.38
C GLY A 193 10.36 -5.15 -8.69
N PHE A 194 10.39 -3.87 -9.09
CA PHE A 194 11.11 -3.41 -10.29
C PHE A 194 12.61 -3.67 -10.17
N ALA A 195 13.22 -3.42 -9.02
CA ALA A 195 14.64 -3.68 -8.80
C ALA A 195 14.98 -5.17 -8.93
N LEU A 196 14.16 -6.07 -8.36
CA LEU A 196 14.33 -7.53 -8.53
C LEU A 196 14.21 -7.94 -10.00
N PHE A 197 13.24 -7.36 -10.73
CA PHE A 197 13.06 -7.67 -12.15
C PHE A 197 14.24 -7.19 -13.01
N ILE A 198 14.66 -5.93 -12.83
CA ILE A 198 15.76 -5.34 -13.61
C ILE A 198 17.08 -6.05 -13.29
N PHE A 199 17.35 -6.26 -12.01
CA PHE A 199 18.61 -6.84 -11.56
C PHE A 199 18.55 -8.36 -11.34
N ARG A 200 17.53 -9.07 -11.88
CA ARG A 200 17.33 -10.51 -11.67
C ARG A 200 18.57 -11.37 -11.91
N ASN A 201 19.38 -11.00 -12.91
CA ASN A 201 20.62 -11.75 -13.23
C ASN A 201 21.75 -11.55 -12.21
N LYS A 202 21.66 -10.51 -11.36
CA LYS A 202 22.63 -10.23 -10.29
C LYS A 202 22.05 -10.57 -8.93
N ALA A 203 20.76 -10.35 -8.73
CA ALA A 203 20.06 -10.56 -7.47
C ALA A 203 20.11 -12.03 -7.03
N PHE A 204 19.85 -12.96 -7.95
CA PHE A 204 19.71 -14.39 -7.65
C PHE A 204 20.99 -15.19 -7.90
N ILE A 205 22.16 -14.58 -7.67
CA ILE A 205 23.46 -15.27 -7.64
C ILE A 205 23.82 -15.49 -6.17
N THR A 206 24.10 -16.75 -5.83
CA THR A 206 24.57 -17.12 -4.49
C THR A 206 25.99 -16.59 -4.23
N ASP A 207 26.39 -16.54 -2.98
CA ASP A 207 27.75 -16.13 -2.60
C ASP A 207 28.82 -17.13 -3.11
N SER A 208 28.41 -18.36 -3.51
CA SER A 208 29.27 -19.34 -4.22
C SER A 208 29.34 -19.13 -5.74
N GLY A 209 28.61 -18.14 -6.29
CA GLY A 209 28.58 -17.85 -7.73
C GLY A 209 27.56 -18.65 -8.53
N GLU A 210 26.78 -19.52 -7.90
CA GLU A 210 25.74 -20.30 -8.56
C GLU A 210 24.46 -19.48 -8.73
N LYS A 211 23.79 -19.63 -9.88
CA LYS A 211 22.50 -19.02 -10.13
C LYS A 211 21.39 -19.89 -9.50
N LEU A 212 20.52 -19.28 -8.66
CA LEU A 212 19.34 -19.99 -8.17
C LEU A 212 18.47 -20.40 -9.36
N LYS A 213 18.11 -21.67 -9.42
CA LYS A 213 17.10 -22.21 -10.34
C LYS A 213 15.77 -22.21 -9.61
N PHE A 214 14.76 -21.60 -10.21
CA PHE A 214 13.36 -21.61 -9.78
C PHE A 214 12.61 -22.75 -10.43
#